data_6973a3a094c01840619c77e766e12902
#
_entry.id   6973a3a094c01840619c77e766e12902
#
_cell.length_a   1.000
_cell.length_b   1.000
_cell.length_c   1.000
_cell.angle_alpha   90.00
_cell.angle_beta   90.00
_cell.angle_gamma   90.00
#
_symmetry.space_group_name_H-M   'P 1'
#
loop_
_entity.id
_entity.type
_entity.pdbx_description
1 polymer ?
#
loop_
_entity_poly.entity_id
_entity_poly.type
_entity_poly.pdbx_seq_one_letter_code
_entity_poly.pdbx_strand_id
1 'polypeptide(L)'
;MRYSNCWRTTGDIRDTWESISSIGFSQDRWLPFNRPGHWADPDMLVIGMVGWGPKLHYTQLTADEQYTHISLWSLLAAPLLIGCDMAQMDDFTRSLLTNDEVIDVNQDPLGLQAVPVWQQGDQVIYAKHLEDGSMAVGLFGAGRPRR
;
A
#
# COMPACT_ATOMS: atom_id res chain seq x y z
N MET A 1 -7.45 20.73 1.43
CA MET A 1 -6.15 21.18 1.97
C MET A 1 -5.59 22.27 1.06
N ARG A 2 -5.12 23.39 1.60
CA ARG A 2 -4.74 24.57 0.80
C ARG A 2 -3.23 24.68 0.54
N TYR A 3 -2.41 23.85 1.24
CA TYR A 3 -0.97 24.06 1.30
C TYR A 3 -0.14 22.76 1.20
N SER A 4 -0.75 21.59 0.97
CA SER A 4 -0.03 20.32 0.87
C SER A 4 -0.57 19.46 -0.27
N ASN A 5 0.33 18.85 -1.03
CA ASN A 5 0.03 17.88 -2.08
C ASN A 5 -0.04 16.45 -1.56
N CYS A 6 0.44 16.23 -0.34
CA CYS A 6 0.43 14.94 0.33
C CYS A 6 0.17 15.15 1.82
N TRP A 7 -0.59 14.27 2.46
CA TRP A 7 -0.84 14.34 3.91
C TRP A 7 -0.98 12.96 4.52
N ARG A 8 -0.41 12.81 5.71
CA ARG A 8 -0.55 11.57 6.51
C ARG A 8 -1.99 11.39 6.97
N THR A 9 -2.50 10.19 6.80
CA THR A 9 -3.88 9.80 7.13
C THR A 9 -3.99 9.02 8.43
N THR A 10 -2.87 8.52 8.94
CA THR A 10 -2.80 7.60 10.08
C THR A 10 -1.64 7.96 11.02
N GLY A 11 -1.58 7.31 12.17
CA GLY A 11 -0.37 7.25 13.00
C GLY A 11 0.73 6.43 12.32
N ASP A 12 1.88 6.27 12.99
CA ASP A 12 3.04 5.58 12.43
C ASP A 12 2.76 4.10 12.19
N ILE A 13 3.13 3.64 11.00
CA ILE A 13 3.03 2.26 10.58
C ILE A 13 4.09 1.40 11.29
N ARG A 14 3.75 0.13 11.50
CA ARG A 14 4.68 -0.91 11.98
C ARG A 14 4.68 -2.07 11.01
N ASP A 15 5.76 -2.82 10.99
CA ASP A 15 5.95 -4.01 10.18
C ASP A 15 5.23 -5.25 10.75
N THR A 16 3.95 -5.10 11.04
CA THR A 16 3.06 -6.17 11.51
C THR A 16 1.77 -6.18 10.71
N TRP A 17 1.20 -7.38 10.50
CA TRP A 17 -0.07 -7.53 9.80
C TRP A 17 -1.17 -6.64 10.37
N GLU A 18 -1.28 -6.58 11.70
CA GLU A 18 -2.28 -5.76 12.37
C GLU A 18 -2.15 -4.27 12.00
N SER A 19 -0.93 -3.76 11.92
CA SER A 19 -0.67 -2.37 11.54
C SER A 19 -1.02 -2.11 10.08
N ILE A 20 -0.46 -2.89 9.14
CA ILE A 20 -0.70 -2.65 7.70
C ILE A 20 -2.16 -2.89 7.30
N SER A 21 -2.82 -3.92 7.87
CA SER A 21 -4.21 -4.20 7.55
C SER A 21 -5.17 -3.15 8.10
N SER A 22 -5.00 -2.72 9.36
CA SER A 22 -5.84 -1.69 9.95
C SER A 22 -5.69 -0.32 9.26
N ILE A 23 -4.50 0.00 8.79
CA ILE A 23 -4.21 1.22 8.04
C ILE A 23 -4.75 1.11 6.61
N GLY A 24 -4.33 0.10 5.86
CA GLY A 24 -4.62 -0.02 4.43
C GLY A 24 -6.11 -0.19 4.13
N PHE A 25 -6.79 -1.10 4.82
CA PHE A 25 -8.23 -1.35 4.60
C PHE A 25 -9.16 -0.28 5.19
N SER A 26 -8.64 0.79 5.78
CA SER A 26 -9.43 1.91 6.31
C SER A 26 -9.30 3.20 5.50
N GLN A 27 -8.68 3.16 4.32
CA GLN A 27 -8.38 4.36 3.52
C GLN A 27 -9.57 4.86 2.67
N ASP A 28 -10.63 4.09 2.53
CA ASP A 28 -11.85 4.46 1.79
C ASP A 28 -12.49 5.78 2.26
N ARG A 29 -12.40 6.08 3.54
CA ARG A 29 -12.84 7.36 4.13
C ARG A 29 -12.16 8.60 3.55
N TRP A 30 -10.98 8.44 2.94
CA TRP A 30 -10.21 9.53 2.35
C TRP A 30 -10.47 9.72 0.86
N LEU A 31 -11.22 8.81 0.24
CA LEU A 31 -11.58 8.84 -1.18
C LEU A 31 -12.07 10.22 -1.67
N PRO A 32 -12.94 10.97 -0.93
CA PRO A 32 -13.40 12.27 -1.40
C PRO A 32 -12.30 13.34 -1.50
N PHE A 33 -11.16 13.11 -0.88
CA PHE A 33 -10.05 14.06 -0.80
C PHE A 33 -8.84 13.65 -1.62
N ASN A 34 -8.74 12.36 -2.00
CA ASN A 34 -7.62 11.79 -2.77
C ASN A 34 -7.84 12.02 -4.26
N ARG A 35 -6.93 12.72 -4.92
CA ARG A 35 -6.98 13.04 -6.36
C ARG A 35 -5.62 13.56 -6.82
N PRO A 36 -5.37 13.68 -8.15
CA PRO A 36 -4.15 14.28 -8.68
C PRO A 36 -3.79 15.60 -8.00
N GLY A 37 -2.56 15.69 -7.49
CA GLY A 37 -2.05 16.83 -6.71
C GLY A 37 -2.48 16.88 -5.24
N HIS A 38 -3.27 15.90 -4.77
CA HIS A 38 -3.70 15.78 -3.37
C HIS A 38 -3.75 14.30 -2.98
N TRP A 39 -2.67 13.80 -2.37
CA TRP A 39 -2.48 12.38 -2.11
C TRP A 39 -2.61 12.04 -0.62
N ALA A 40 -3.50 11.10 -0.32
CA ALA A 40 -3.63 10.50 1.00
C ALA A 40 -2.46 9.55 1.25
N ASP A 41 -1.70 9.80 2.31
CA ASP A 41 -0.51 9.02 2.67
C ASP A 41 -0.81 8.12 3.88
N PRO A 42 -0.97 6.79 3.66
CA PRO A 42 -1.16 5.83 4.73
C PRO A 42 0.14 5.41 5.43
N ASP A 43 1.22 6.12 5.20
CA ASP A 43 2.60 5.88 5.64
C ASP A 43 3.41 4.98 4.68
N MET A 44 4.70 4.87 4.97
CA MET A 44 5.71 4.23 4.13
C MET A 44 5.51 2.71 4.00
N LEU A 45 6.21 2.14 3.01
CA LEU A 45 6.29 0.69 2.82
C LEU A 45 7.29 0.09 3.82
N VAL A 46 6.81 -0.82 4.68
CA VAL A 46 7.62 -1.51 5.70
C VAL A 46 7.96 -2.94 5.26
N ILE A 47 8.59 -3.06 4.09
CA ILE A 47 9.01 -4.33 3.46
C ILE A 47 10.52 -4.45 3.46
N GLY A 48 11.07 -5.68 3.41
CA GLY A 48 12.51 -5.92 3.41
C GLY A 48 13.20 -5.57 4.74
N MET A 49 14.39 -4.97 4.68
CA MET A 49 15.18 -4.57 5.84
C MET A 49 14.69 -3.23 6.39
N VAL A 50 14.03 -3.22 7.54
CA VAL A 50 13.36 -2.06 8.15
C VAL A 50 13.97 -1.68 9.51
N GLY A 51 13.55 -0.56 10.08
CA GLY A 51 14.07 -0.01 11.34
C GLY A 51 15.13 1.05 11.13
N TRP A 52 15.74 1.53 12.22
CA TRP A 52 16.68 2.65 12.21
C TRP A 52 17.97 2.31 12.97
N GLY A 53 19.12 2.48 12.32
CA GLY A 53 20.44 2.30 12.93
C GLY A 53 20.59 0.91 13.60
N PRO A 54 20.91 0.82 14.90
CA PRO A 54 21.13 -0.47 15.57
C PRO A 54 19.88 -1.35 15.72
N LYS A 55 18.70 -0.83 15.36
CA LYS A 55 17.41 -1.57 15.36
C LYS A 55 17.04 -2.09 13.99
N LEU A 56 17.92 -2.03 13.03
CA LEU A 56 17.70 -2.57 11.69
C LEU A 56 17.45 -4.07 11.78
N HIS A 57 16.37 -4.53 11.14
CA HIS A 57 15.96 -5.93 11.12
C HIS A 57 15.14 -6.22 9.86
N TYR A 58 15.05 -7.49 9.47
CA TYR A 58 14.15 -7.88 8.40
C TYR A 58 12.69 -7.75 8.87
N THR A 59 11.82 -7.26 7.99
CA THR A 59 10.40 -7.05 8.33
C THR A 59 9.77 -8.31 8.94
N GLN A 60 8.87 -8.13 9.92
CA GLN A 60 8.12 -9.22 10.53
C GLN A 60 6.97 -9.71 9.63
N LEU A 61 6.70 -9.02 8.53
CA LEU A 61 5.69 -9.41 7.56
C LEU A 61 6.13 -10.66 6.80
N THR A 62 5.21 -11.62 6.63
CA THR A 62 5.40 -12.74 5.71
C THR A 62 5.48 -12.25 4.26
N ALA A 63 5.92 -13.10 3.34
CA ALA A 63 5.95 -12.77 1.92
C ALA A 63 4.56 -12.33 1.39
N ASP A 64 3.51 -13.06 1.76
CA ASP A 64 2.13 -12.74 1.35
C ASP A 64 1.63 -11.41 1.92
N GLU A 65 2.02 -11.08 3.15
CA GLU A 65 1.70 -9.80 3.77
C GLU A 65 2.45 -8.64 3.09
N GLN A 66 3.70 -8.85 2.68
CA GLN A 66 4.46 -7.88 1.90
C GLN A 66 3.86 -7.66 0.50
N TYR A 67 3.42 -8.74 -0.19
CA TYR A 67 2.66 -8.63 -1.44
C TYR A 67 1.36 -7.85 -1.22
N THR A 68 0.62 -8.15 -0.16
CA THR A 68 -0.61 -7.42 0.18
C THR A 68 -0.32 -5.94 0.41
N HIS A 69 0.74 -5.62 1.13
CA HIS A 69 1.12 -4.25 1.45
C HIS A 69 1.38 -3.41 0.19
N ILE A 70 2.28 -3.86 -0.69
CA ILE A 70 2.60 -3.11 -1.92
C ILE A 70 1.38 -3.02 -2.86
N SER A 71 0.62 -4.12 -3.02
CA SER A 71 -0.53 -4.15 -3.92
C SER A 71 -1.65 -3.23 -3.44
N LEU A 72 -1.94 -3.24 -2.14
CA LEU A 72 -2.98 -2.39 -1.58
C LEU A 72 -2.59 -0.90 -1.67
N TRP A 73 -1.34 -0.52 -1.32
CA TRP A 73 -0.86 0.87 -1.47
C TRP A 73 -0.91 1.33 -2.92
N SER A 74 -0.58 0.46 -3.86
CA SER A 74 -0.66 0.77 -5.29
C SER A 74 -2.10 0.98 -5.77
N LEU A 75 -3.03 0.14 -5.36
CA LEU A 75 -4.45 0.32 -5.66
C LEU A 75 -5.03 1.58 -5.02
N LEU A 76 -4.57 1.95 -3.83
CA LEU A 76 -4.99 3.17 -3.13
C LEU A 76 -4.44 4.45 -3.76
N ALA A 77 -3.61 4.38 -4.80
CA ALA A 77 -2.85 5.52 -5.35
C ALA A 77 -2.07 6.27 -4.24
N ALA A 78 -1.59 5.51 -3.25
CA ALA A 78 -0.82 6.06 -2.14
C ALA A 78 0.61 6.40 -2.58
N PRO A 79 1.27 7.40 -1.98
CA PRO A 79 2.69 7.60 -2.15
C PRO A 79 3.47 6.34 -1.74
N LEU A 80 4.28 5.78 -2.64
CA LEU A 80 5.10 4.60 -2.36
C LEU A 80 6.42 5.01 -1.72
N LEU A 81 6.37 5.48 -0.48
CA LEU A 81 7.54 5.89 0.29
C LEU A 81 8.29 4.67 0.78
N ILE A 82 9.54 4.49 0.34
CA ILE A 82 10.38 3.34 0.70
C ILE A 82 10.87 3.49 2.13
N GLY A 83 10.44 2.59 3.02
CA GLY A 83 10.81 2.56 4.44
C GLY A 83 11.88 1.51 4.79
N CYS A 84 12.54 0.90 3.80
CA CYS A 84 13.61 -0.08 4.02
C CYS A 84 15.01 0.48 3.74
N ASP A 85 16.04 -0.20 4.26
CA ASP A 85 17.44 0.05 3.88
C ASP A 85 17.69 -0.47 2.47
N MET A 86 17.76 0.46 1.51
CA MET A 86 17.98 0.13 0.10
C MET A 86 19.37 -0.48 -0.17
N ALA A 87 20.34 -0.26 0.70
CA ALA A 87 21.68 -0.85 0.54
C ALA A 87 21.71 -2.34 0.91
N GLN A 88 20.74 -2.82 1.67
CA GLN A 88 20.59 -4.21 2.11
C GLN A 88 19.35 -4.90 1.51
N MET A 89 18.90 -4.43 0.38
CA MET A 89 17.73 -4.97 -0.31
C MET A 89 18.05 -6.35 -0.92
N ASP A 90 17.29 -7.37 -0.54
CA ASP A 90 17.35 -8.69 -1.17
C ASP A 90 16.60 -8.73 -2.50
N ASP A 91 16.72 -9.82 -3.23
CA ASP A 91 16.09 -9.98 -4.54
C ASP A 91 14.57 -9.96 -4.45
N PHE A 92 13.99 -10.51 -3.38
CA PHE A 92 12.56 -10.49 -3.15
C PHE A 92 12.03 -9.06 -2.94
N THR A 93 12.65 -8.31 -2.02
CA THR A 93 12.30 -6.92 -1.76
C THR A 93 12.44 -6.07 -3.02
N ARG A 94 13.53 -6.27 -3.77
CA ARG A 94 13.75 -5.57 -5.04
C ARG A 94 12.65 -5.90 -6.04
N SER A 95 12.26 -7.18 -6.20
CA SER A 95 11.20 -7.58 -7.13
C SER A 95 9.85 -6.96 -6.80
N LEU A 96 9.52 -6.76 -5.52
CA LEU A 96 8.31 -6.06 -5.10
C LEU A 96 8.35 -4.58 -5.47
N LEU A 97 9.47 -3.91 -5.18
CA LEU A 97 9.62 -2.46 -5.36
C LEU A 97 9.87 -2.01 -6.80
N THR A 98 10.20 -2.95 -7.70
CA THR A 98 10.47 -2.66 -9.11
C THR A 98 9.56 -3.44 -10.06
N ASN A 99 8.40 -3.87 -9.59
CA ASN A 99 7.39 -4.49 -10.44
C ASN A 99 6.65 -3.41 -11.22
N ASP A 100 6.99 -3.29 -12.50
CA ASP A 100 6.48 -2.24 -13.39
C ASP A 100 4.95 -2.27 -13.46
N GLU A 101 4.32 -3.45 -13.57
CA GLU A 101 2.86 -3.58 -13.67
C GLU A 101 2.14 -3.05 -12.42
N VAL A 102 2.69 -3.32 -11.23
CA VAL A 102 2.13 -2.83 -9.96
C VAL A 102 2.35 -1.32 -9.82
N ILE A 103 3.54 -0.84 -10.23
CA ILE A 103 3.86 0.59 -10.23
C ILE A 103 2.97 1.35 -11.22
N ASP A 104 2.72 0.82 -12.40
CA ASP A 104 1.82 1.42 -13.40
C ASP A 104 0.41 1.61 -12.85
N VAL A 105 -0.12 0.63 -12.10
CA VAL A 105 -1.41 0.77 -11.41
C VAL A 105 -1.38 1.93 -10.39
N ASN A 106 -0.27 2.10 -9.65
CA ASN A 106 -0.11 3.22 -8.71
C ASN A 106 -0.01 4.57 -9.42
N GLN A 107 0.76 4.62 -10.52
CA GLN A 107 1.10 5.83 -11.27
C GLN A 107 0.08 6.19 -12.36
N ASP A 108 -1.04 5.48 -12.42
CA ASP A 108 -2.10 5.74 -13.41
C ASP A 108 -2.52 7.21 -13.42
N PRO A 109 -2.59 7.87 -14.62
CA PRO A 109 -2.83 9.31 -14.74
C PRO A 109 -4.16 9.79 -14.16
N LEU A 110 -5.20 8.93 -14.07
CA LEU A 110 -6.44 9.30 -13.39
C LEU A 110 -6.25 9.55 -11.89
N GLY A 111 -5.21 8.95 -11.29
CA GLY A 111 -4.90 9.10 -9.86
C GLY A 111 -6.05 8.65 -8.94
N LEU A 112 -6.89 7.73 -9.43
CA LEU A 112 -8.04 7.25 -8.66
C LEU A 112 -7.60 6.28 -7.58
N GLN A 113 -8.16 6.45 -6.39
CA GLN A 113 -8.06 5.47 -5.31
C GLN A 113 -9.07 4.35 -5.56
N ALA A 114 -8.62 3.08 -5.43
CA ALA A 114 -9.52 1.93 -5.46
C ALA A 114 -10.51 1.96 -4.30
N VAL A 115 -11.69 1.41 -4.54
CA VAL A 115 -12.74 1.25 -3.54
C VAL A 115 -13.07 -0.22 -3.33
N PRO A 116 -13.54 -0.62 -2.13
CA PRO A 116 -14.06 -1.95 -1.93
C PRO A 116 -15.36 -2.11 -2.73
N VAL A 117 -15.38 -3.07 -3.66
CA VAL A 117 -16.55 -3.38 -4.50
C VAL A 117 -17.30 -4.61 -4.03
N TRP A 118 -16.67 -5.44 -3.20
CA TRP A 118 -17.28 -6.61 -2.58
C TRP A 118 -16.52 -6.99 -1.31
N GLN A 119 -17.28 -7.44 -0.29
CA GLN A 119 -16.71 -7.95 0.95
C GLN A 119 -17.59 -9.04 1.55
N GLN A 120 -16.95 -10.13 1.99
CA GLN A 120 -17.59 -11.21 2.73
C GLN A 120 -16.63 -11.77 3.78
N GLY A 121 -16.95 -11.59 5.06
CA GLY A 121 -16.04 -11.92 6.15
C GLY A 121 -14.71 -11.18 6.00
N ASP A 122 -13.62 -11.94 5.96
CA ASP A 122 -12.26 -11.41 5.81
C ASP A 122 -11.82 -11.23 4.35
N GLN A 123 -12.66 -11.61 3.39
CA GLN A 123 -12.35 -11.44 1.97
C GLN A 123 -12.88 -10.11 1.48
N VAL A 124 -12.05 -9.36 0.76
CA VAL A 124 -12.42 -8.07 0.19
C VAL A 124 -11.83 -7.92 -1.22
N ILE A 125 -12.62 -7.36 -2.12
CA ILE A 125 -12.20 -7.03 -3.49
C ILE A 125 -12.19 -5.51 -3.62
N TYR A 126 -11.03 -4.98 -4.00
CA TYR A 126 -10.86 -3.58 -4.35
C TYR A 126 -10.78 -3.43 -5.87
N ALA A 127 -11.35 -2.36 -6.40
CA ALA A 127 -11.24 -2.05 -7.83
C ALA A 127 -11.12 -0.54 -8.07
N LYS A 128 -10.41 -0.17 -9.15
CA LYS A 128 -10.37 1.18 -9.70
C LYS A 128 -10.29 1.15 -11.22
N HIS A 129 -10.83 2.17 -11.87
CA HIS A 129 -10.64 2.40 -13.29
C HIS A 129 -9.25 2.97 -13.56
N LEU A 130 -8.69 2.61 -14.71
CA LEU A 130 -7.43 3.12 -15.23
C LEU A 130 -7.68 4.02 -16.46
N GLU A 131 -6.70 4.83 -16.80
CA GLU A 131 -6.80 5.84 -17.86
C GLU A 131 -7.06 5.24 -19.23
N ASP A 132 -6.55 4.04 -19.50
CA ASP A 132 -6.74 3.31 -20.76
C ASP A 132 -8.14 2.66 -20.91
N GLY A 133 -9.02 2.85 -19.92
CA GLY A 133 -10.35 2.26 -19.87
C GLY A 133 -10.41 0.85 -19.25
N SER A 134 -9.28 0.27 -18.89
CA SER A 134 -9.22 -0.99 -18.16
C SER A 134 -9.54 -0.80 -16.65
N MET A 135 -9.49 -1.88 -15.89
CA MET A 135 -9.76 -1.87 -14.46
C MET A 135 -8.69 -2.66 -13.72
N ALA A 136 -8.08 -2.05 -12.71
CA ALA A 136 -7.25 -2.76 -11.76
C ALA A 136 -8.10 -3.34 -10.64
N VAL A 137 -7.89 -4.62 -10.31
CA VAL A 137 -8.65 -5.36 -9.30
C VAL A 137 -7.68 -6.07 -8.36
N GLY A 138 -7.86 -5.89 -7.06
CA GLY A 138 -7.14 -6.61 -6.02
C GLY A 138 -8.06 -7.47 -5.17
N LEU A 139 -7.69 -8.74 -4.97
CA LEU A 139 -8.40 -9.69 -4.12
C LEU A 139 -7.56 -9.91 -2.86
N PHE A 140 -8.12 -9.59 -1.71
CA PHE A 140 -7.40 -9.63 -0.43
C PHE A 140 -8.11 -10.49 0.61
N GLY A 141 -7.30 -11.17 1.44
CA GLY A 141 -7.73 -11.73 2.70
C GLY A 141 -7.35 -10.77 3.84
N ALA A 142 -8.28 -9.93 4.29
CA ALA A 142 -8.03 -8.93 5.34
C ALA A 142 -7.99 -9.54 6.76
N GLY A 143 -8.32 -10.82 6.92
CA GLY A 143 -8.28 -11.54 8.19
C GLY A 143 -6.86 -11.80 8.69
N ARG A 144 -6.76 -12.18 9.99
CA ARG A 144 -5.47 -12.62 10.54
C ARG A 144 -5.02 -13.91 9.83
N PRO A 145 -3.74 -14.00 9.43
CA PRO A 145 -3.20 -15.23 8.87
C PRO A 145 -3.42 -16.39 9.86
N ARG A 146 -3.96 -17.50 9.38
CA ARG A 146 -3.98 -18.75 10.18
C ARG A 146 -2.53 -19.23 10.28
N ARG A 147 -1.97 -19.20 11.47
CA ARG A 147 -0.65 -19.76 11.78
C ARG A 147 -0.70 -21.29 11.71
#